data_d2b773334b51ea1b11f8170be776e099
#
_entry.id   d2b773334b51ea1b11f8170be776e099
#
_cell.length_a   1.000
_cell.length_b   1.000
_cell.length_c   1.000
_cell.angle_alpha   90.00
_cell.angle_beta   90.00
_cell.angle_gamma   90.00
#
_symmetry.space_group_name_H-M   'P 1'
#
loop_
_entity.id
_entity.type
_entity.pdbx_description
1 polymer ?
#
loop_
_entity_poly.entity_id
_entity_poly.type
_entity_poly.pdbx_seq_one_letter_code
_entity_poly.pdbx_strand_id
1 'polypeptide(L)'
;EKHVDRPLLIEAAWNWINLAIPVISSTFASFSRMCRHLGPETLGHLFIDEAGQALPQAAVGAVYRSRHVMVVGDPSQIKPVLTLDSNTLATLGMHFGVTEKYLSASASAQTLVDAASRYGFYRKRDLDEDSWIGIPLWVHRRCQCPMFDISNKISYDGFMVQGMAGSGKYGKTGWFDVGGKASNKYVEEQGSWSRTRGSRTQKKRM
;
A
#
# COMPACT_ATOMS: atom_id res chain seq x y z
N GLU A 1 19.65 -30.75 -33.92
CA GLU A 1 18.68 -29.83 -33.30
C GLU A 1 19.46 -28.76 -32.55
N LYS A 2 19.34 -27.48 -32.96
CA LYS A 2 19.93 -26.39 -32.21
C LYS A 2 19.19 -26.29 -30.87
N HIS A 3 19.88 -26.51 -29.79
CA HIS A 3 19.37 -26.35 -28.43
C HIS A 3 19.03 -24.83 -28.25
N VAL A 4 17.76 -24.47 -28.33
CA VAL A 4 17.32 -23.11 -28.07
C VAL A 4 17.29 -22.93 -26.55
N ASP A 5 18.08 -21.99 -26.05
CA ASP A 5 18.07 -21.63 -24.63
C ASP A 5 16.72 -20.95 -24.29
N ARG A 6 15.83 -21.70 -23.65
CA ARG A 6 14.48 -21.22 -23.33
C ARG A 6 14.46 -19.95 -22.47
N PRO A 7 15.31 -19.75 -21.47
CA PRO A 7 15.36 -18.50 -20.71
C PRO A 7 15.67 -17.30 -21.59
N LEU A 8 16.67 -17.36 -22.45
CA LEU A 8 17.02 -16.26 -23.37
C LEU A 8 15.89 -15.95 -24.35
N LEU A 9 15.19 -16.99 -24.84
CA LEU A 9 14.05 -16.77 -25.73
C LEU A 9 12.89 -16.07 -25.01
N ILE A 10 12.62 -16.43 -23.76
CA ILE A 10 11.57 -15.81 -22.95
C ILE A 10 11.92 -14.35 -22.63
N GLU A 11 13.18 -14.08 -22.30
CA GLU A 11 13.64 -12.71 -22.07
C GLU A 11 13.52 -11.84 -23.32
N ALA A 12 13.94 -12.37 -24.48
CA ALA A 12 13.76 -11.69 -25.77
C ALA A 12 12.27 -11.43 -26.06
N ALA A 13 11.39 -12.40 -25.80
CA ALA A 13 9.95 -12.22 -25.99
C ALA A 13 9.39 -11.12 -25.07
N TRP A 14 9.83 -11.05 -23.81
CA TRP A 14 9.45 -9.96 -22.91
C TRP A 14 9.92 -8.59 -23.38
N ASN A 15 11.12 -8.50 -23.95
CA ASN A 15 11.63 -7.25 -24.53
C ASN A 15 10.75 -6.77 -25.70
N TRP A 16 10.30 -7.69 -26.56
CA TRP A 16 9.35 -7.36 -27.64
C TRP A 16 7.97 -6.96 -27.12
N ILE A 17 7.47 -7.65 -26.07
CA ILE A 17 6.21 -7.28 -25.41
C ILE A 17 6.31 -5.88 -24.83
N ASN A 18 7.39 -5.57 -24.12
CA ASN A 18 7.60 -4.26 -23.50
C ASN A 18 7.79 -3.13 -24.52
N LEU A 19 8.30 -3.44 -25.71
CA LEU A 19 8.36 -2.46 -26.79
C LEU A 19 6.96 -2.07 -27.30
N ALA A 20 6.04 -3.03 -27.37
CA ALA A 20 4.66 -2.81 -27.81
C ALA A 20 3.75 -2.32 -26.68
N ILE A 21 3.96 -2.83 -25.47
CA ILE A 21 3.17 -2.55 -24.27
C ILE A 21 4.15 -2.15 -23.15
N PRO A 22 4.53 -0.87 -23.06
CA PRO A 22 5.60 -0.43 -22.16
C PRO A 22 5.23 -0.48 -20.69
N VAL A 23 3.95 -0.57 -20.34
CA VAL A 23 3.45 -0.64 -18.96
C VAL A 23 2.53 -1.84 -18.80
N ILE A 24 2.89 -2.73 -17.88
CA ILE A 24 2.13 -3.93 -17.55
C ILE A 24 1.84 -3.91 -16.06
N SER A 25 0.57 -4.03 -15.68
CA SER A 25 0.14 -4.12 -14.28
C SER A 25 -0.13 -5.57 -13.89
N SER A 26 0.23 -5.92 -12.65
CA SER A 26 0.02 -7.27 -12.10
C SER A 26 -0.11 -7.22 -10.59
N THR A 27 -0.79 -8.21 -10.01
CA THR A 27 -0.74 -8.44 -8.56
C THR A 27 0.53 -9.22 -8.20
N PHE A 28 0.99 -9.14 -6.95
CA PHE A 28 2.13 -9.92 -6.48
C PHE A 28 1.95 -11.43 -6.71
N ALA A 29 0.75 -11.94 -6.46
CA ALA A 29 0.43 -13.37 -6.66
C ALA A 29 0.58 -13.81 -8.13
N SER A 30 0.21 -12.95 -9.08
CA SER A 30 0.34 -13.25 -10.51
C SER A 30 1.76 -12.99 -11.03
N PHE A 31 2.45 -12.00 -10.47
CA PHE A 31 3.78 -11.60 -10.91
C PHE A 31 4.80 -12.75 -10.85
N SER A 32 4.84 -13.50 -9.75
CA SER A 32 5.81 -14.59 -9.57
C SER A 32 5.66 -15.66 -10.65
N ARG A 33 4.43 -15.98 -11.07
CA ARG A 33 4.14 -16.94 -12.15
C ARG A 33 4.45 -16.36 -13.53
N MET A 34 4.07 -15.11 -13.76
CA MET A 34 4.23 -14.41 -15.04
C MET A 34 5.71 -14.19 -15.36
N CYS A 35 6.50 -13.78 -14.37
CA CYS A 35 7.90 -13.40 -14.53
C CYS A 35 8.89 -14.49 -14.02
N ARG A 36 8.44 -15.73 -13.77
CA ARG A 36 9.26 -16.78 -13.13
C ARG A 36 10.55 -17.10 -13.87
N HIS A 37 10.59 -16.91 -15.18
CA HIS A 37 11.75 -17.24 -16.02
C HIS A 37 12.64 -16.02 -16.31
N LEU A 38 12.30 -14.85 -15.80
CA LEU A 38 13.13 -13.67 -15.91
C LEU A 38 14.24 -13.69 -14.86
N GLY A 39 15.44 -13.40 -15.28
CA GLY A 39 16.60 -13.25 -14.41
C GLY A 39 16.62 -11.94 -13.62
N PRO A 40 17.68 -11.67 -12.86
CA PRO A 40 17.87 -10.41 -12.16
C PRO A 40 17.97 -9.27 -13.17
N GLU A 41 17.44 -8.11 -12.81
CA GLU A 41 17.55 -6.83 -13.54
C GLU A 41 17.08 -6.87 -15.01
N THR A 42 16.23 -7.85 -15.39
CA THR A 42 15.67 -7.95 -16.76
C THR A 42 14.58 -6.92 -17.02
N LEU A 43 13.86 -6.49 -15.98
CA LEU A 43 12.85 -5.44 -16.09
C LEU A 43 13.49 -4.06 -15.87
N GLY A 44 13.10 -3.07 -16.64
CA GLY A 44 13.65 -1.72 -16.57
C GLY A 44 13.23 -1.01 -15.27
N HIS A 45 11.91 -0.88 -15.06
CA HIS A 45 11.34 -0.15 -13.93
C HIS A 45 10.22 -0.95 -13.28
N LEU A 46 10.20 -0.91 -11.95
CA LEU A 46 9.13 -1.46 -11.13
C LEU A 46 8.49 -0.34 -10.32
N PHE A 47 7.17 -0.24 -10.40
CA PHE A 47 6.38 0.63 -9.54
C PHE A 47 5.51 -0.24 -8.63
N ILE A 48 5.64 -0.08 -7.32
CA ILE A 48 4.81 -0.78 -6.33
C ILE A 48 3.90 0.25 -5.70
N ASP A 49 2.61 0.12 -5.94
CA ASP A 49 1.57 0.95 -5.30
C ASP A 49 1.02 0.26 -4.05
N GLU A 50 0.50 1.05 -3.10
CA GLU A 50 0.02 0.58 -1.79
C GLU A 50 1.05 -0.30 -1.04
N ALA A 51 2.31 0.03 -1.16
CA ALA A 51 3.42 -0.77 -0.65
C ALA A 51 3.47 -0.89 0.88
N GLY A 52 2.81 0.02 1.59
CA GLY A 52 2.61 -0.07 3.05
C GLY A 52 1.79 -1.30 3.47
N GLN A 53 0.97 -1.84 2.57
CA GLN A 53 0.13 -3.03 2.82
C GLN A 53 0.75 -4.33 2.33
N ALA A 54 1.87 -4.26 1.62
CA ALA A 54 2.53 -5.43 1.02
C ALA A 54 3.61 -5.98 1.96
N LEU A 55 3.57 -7.29 2.20
CA LEU A 55 4.66 -7.97 2.91
C LEU A 55 5.96 -7.93 2.10
N PRO A 56 7.13 -7.75 2.72
CA PRO A 56 8.42 -7.71 2.03
C PRO A 56 8.67 -8.93 1.12
N GLN A 57 8.34 -10.12 1.60
CA GLN A 57 8.50 -11.38 0.86
C GLN A 57 7.63 -11.46 -0.41
N ALA A 58 6.51 -10.74 -0.46
CA ALA A 58 5.69 -10.68 -1.66
C ALA A 58 6.33 -9.81 -2.76
N ALA A 59 7.07 -8.78 -2.37
CA ALA A 59 7.69 -7.83 -3.28
C ALA A 59 9.10 -8.24 -3.74
N VAL A 60 9.84 -9.03 -2.94
CA VAL A 60 11.26 -9.32 -3.18
C VAL A 60 11.53 -9.91 -4.55
N GLY A 61 10.66 -10.78 -5.06
CA GLY A 61 10.81 -11.38 -6.37
C GLY A 61 10.67 -10.38 -7.54
N ALA A 62 9.86 -9.34 -7.36
CA ALA A 62 9.73 -8.25 -8.32
C ALA A 62 10.92 -7.30 -8.26
N VAL A 63 11.35 -6.94 -7.05
CA VAL A 63 12.54 -6.11 -6.80
C VAL A 63 13.79 -6.74 -7.41
N TYR A 64 14.02 -8.04 -7.17
CA TYR A 64 15.15 -8.78 -7.71
C TYR A 64 15.26 -8.73 -9.25
N ARG A 65 14.12 -8.70 -9.93
CA ARG A 65 14.07 -8.70 -11.41
C ARG A 65 14.13 -7.32 -12.04
N SER A 66 14.19 -6.27 -11.24
CA SER A 66 14.06 -4.89 -11.73
C SER A 66 15.32 -4.08 -11.49
N ARG A 67 15.71 -3.24 -12.47
CA ARG A 67 16.87 -2.35 -12.37
C ARG A 67 16.57 -1.13 -11.49
N HIS A 68 15.38 -0.58 -11.65
CA HIS A 68 14.95 0.60 -10.90
C HIS A 68 13.63 0.30 -10.21
N VAL A 69 13.55 0.63 -8.93
CA VAL A 69 12.36 0.36 -8.11
C VAL A 69 11.87 1.68 -7.51
N MET A 70 10.60 1.98 -7.74
CA MET A 70 9.88 3.05 -7.07
C MET A 70 8.73 2.45 -6.28
N VAL A 71 8.70 2.75 -5.02
CA VAL A 71 7.69 2.25 -4.09
C VAL A 71 6.87 3.43 -3.61
N VAL A 72 5.56 3.31 -3.73
CA VAL A 72 4.59 4.32 -3.29
C VAL A 72 3.63 3.67 -2.31
N GLY A 73 3.51 4.25 -1.15
CA GLY A 73 2.64 3.73 -0.10
C GLY A 73 2.58 4.69 1.07
N ASP A 74 1.77 4.35 2.03
CA ASP A 74 1.58 5.13 3.24
C ASP A 74 1.77 4.24 4.47
N PRO A 75 2.90 4.41 5.19
CA PRO A 75 3.19 3.60 6.37
C PRO A 75 2.26 3.91 7.56
N SER A 76 1.49 4.99 7.49
CA SER A 76 0.51 5.36 8.53
C SER A 76 -0.86 4.73 8.34
N GLN A 77 -1.10 4.10 7.19
CA GLN A 77 -2.35 3.40 6.91
C GLN A 77 -2.32 1.93 7.38
N ILE A 78 -3.02 1.05 6.68
CA ILE A 78 -3.17 -0.35 7.05
C ILE A 78 -1.82 -1.07 6.91
N LYS A 79 -1.38 -1.72 7.99
CA LYS A 79 -0.19 -2.58 7.98
C LYS A 79 -0.46 -3.90 7.25
N PRO A 80 0.58 -4.58 6.73
CA PRO A 80 0.42 -5.89 6.13
C PRO A 80 -0.20 -6.91 7.09
N VAL A 81 -1.03 -7.79 6.56
CA VAL A 81 -1.60 -8.89 7.34
C VAL A 81 -0.64 -10.08 7.27
N LEU A 82 -0.14 -10.49 8.43
CA LEU A 82 0.68 -11.70 8.54
C LEU A 82 -0.19 -12.94 8.37
N THR A 83 0.22 -13.83 7.50
CA THR A 83 -0.45 -15.12 7.26
C THR A 83 0.10 -16.24 8.12
N LEU A 84 1.29 -16.06 8.66
CA LEU A 84 1.97 -17.01 9.57
C LEU A 84 2.03 -16.43 10.97
N ASP A 85 2.00 -17.29 11.96
CA ASP A 85 2.21 -16.91 13.34
C ASP A 85 3.67 -16.46 13.62
N SER A 86 3.86 -15.67 14.65
CA SER A 86 5.15 -15.05 14.98
C SER A 86 6.26 -16.07 15.26
N ASN A 87 5.93 -17.23 15.86
CA ASN A 87 6.92 -18.26 16.18
C ASN A 87 7.43 -18.95 14.92
N THR A 88 6.53 -19.27 13.99
CA THR A 88 6.87 -19.83 12.68
C THR A 88 7.75 -18.85 11.89
N LEU A 89 7.40 -17.56 11.89
CA LEU A 89 8.19 -16.53 11.23
C LEU A 89 9.59 -16.40 11.83
N ALA A 90 9.70 -16.37 13.16
CA ALA A 90 10.98 -16.31 13.86
C ALA A 90 11.87 -17.54 13.54
N THR A 91 11.27 -18.73 13.52
CA THR A 91 11.99 -19.98 13.19
C THR A 91 12.51 -19.95 11.76
N LEU A 92 11.70 -19.53 10.79
CA LEU A 92 12.11 -19.35 9.40
C LEU A 92 13.19 -18.27 9.28
N GLY A 93 13.05 -17.14 10.00
CA GLY A 93 14.05 -16.10 10.02
C GLY A 93 15.41 -16.58 10.49
N MET A 94 15.45 -17.30 11.59
CA MET A 94 16.69 -17.90 12.10
C MET A 94 17.29 -18.91 11.11
N HIS A 95 16.46 -19.76 10.52
CA HIS A 95 16.93 -20.76 9.55
C HIS A 95 17.57 -20.14 8.29
N PHE A 96 16.97 -19.07 7.79
CA PHE A 96 17.44 -18.38 6.57
C PHE A 96 18.32 -17.15 6.83
N GLY A 97 18.65 -16.84 8.07
CA GLY A 97 19.45 -15.67 8.44
C GLY A 97 18.77 -14.33 8.16
N VAL A 98 17.44 -14.28 8.18
CA VAL A 98 16.66 -13.06 7.95
C VAL A 98 16.43 -12.36 9.28
N THR A 99 16.78 -11.08 9.35
CA THR A 99 16.60 -10.25 10.56
C THR A 99 15.12 -10.08 10.88
N GLU A 100 14.77 -10.18 12.16
CA GLU A 100 13.39 -10.08 12.67
C GLU A 100 12.66 -8.81 12.21
N LYS A 101 13.35 -7.68 12.08
CA LYS A 101 12.77 -6.42 11.59
C LYS A 101 12.10 -6.53 10.22
N TYR A 102 12.49 -7.50 9.38
CA TYR A 102 11.88 -7.74 8.07
C TYR A 102 10.72 -8.74 8.09
N LEU A 103 10.52 -9.39 9.23
CA LEU A 103 9.50 -10.43 9.43
C LEU A 103 8.36 -9.95 10.35
N SER A 104 8.52 -8.80 11.00
CA SER A 104 7.53 -8.25 11.92
C SER A 104 6.26 -7.77 11.21
N ALA A 105 5.17 -7.63 11.97
CA ALA A 105 3.92 -7.04 11.48
C ALA A 105 4.08 -5.57 11.03
N SER A 106 5.15 -4.90 11.42
CA SER A 106 5.49 -3.53 10.99
C SER A 106 6.33 -3.49 9.70
N ALA A 107 6.85 -4.63 9.24
CA ALA A 107 7.62 -4.70 8.01
C ALA A 107 6.70 -4.71 6.78
N SER A 108 6.98 -3.84 5.83
CA SER A 108 6.27 -3.75 4.54
C SER A 108 7.27 -3.53 3.41
N ALA A 109 6.81 -3.68 2.17
CA ALA A 109 7.62 -3.30 1.00
C ALA A 109 8.01 -1.82 1.05
N GLN A 110 7.15 -0.95 1.62
CA GLN A 110 7.44 0.46 1.84
C GLN A 110 8.60 0.64 2.82
N THR A 111 8.53 0.05 4.01
CA THR A 111 9.58 0.21 5.03
C THR A 111 10.92 -0.40 4.59
N LEU A 112 10.89 -1.44 3.76
CA LEU A 112 12.10 -2.03 3.17
C LEU A 112 12.82 -1.02 2.27
N VAL A 113 12.09 -0.34 1.40
CA VAL A 113 12.65 0.64 0.46
C VAL A 113 12.97 1.97 1.16
N ASP A 114 12.16 2.39 2.13
CA ASP A 114 12.48 3.55 2.97
C ASP A 114 13.84 3.36 3.65
N ALA A 115 14.09 2.19 4.23
CA ALA A 115 15.38 1.87 4.88
C ALA A 115 16.57 1.89 3.90
N ALA A 116 16.35 1.64 2.62
CA ALA A 116 17.38 1.72 1.58
C ALA A 116 17.47 3.12 0.93
N SER A 117 16.52 4.01 1.19
CA SER A 117 16.49 5.35 0.61
C SER A 117 17.56 6.23 1.25
N ARG A 118 18.33 6.90 0.39
CA ARG A 118 19.35 7.88 0.82
C ARG A 118 18.72 9.16 1.38
N TYR A 119 17.54 9.50 0.93
CA TYR A 119 16.82 10.73 1.28
C TYR A 119 15.55 10.40 2.04
N GLY A 120 15.31 11.11 3.12
CA GLY A 120 14.16 10.94 3.99
C GLY A 120 14.29 11.76 5.25
N PHE A 121 13.46 11.48 6.23
CA PHE A 121 13.50 12.13 7.53
C PHE A 121 13.07 11.15 8.64
N TYR A 122 13.47 11.43 9.86
CA TYR A 122 13.04 10.70 11.04
C TYR A 122 11.70 11.27 11.53
N ARG A 123 10.68 10.45 11.55
CA ARG A 123 9.40 10.79 12.18
C ARG A 123 9.46 10.36 13.64
N LYS A 124 9.36 11.35 14.54
CA LYS A 124 9.21 11.10 15.98
C LYS A 124 7.77 10.75 16.29
N ARG A 125 7.54 9.64 16.95
CA ARG A 125 6.26 9.29 17.57
C ARG A 125 6.48 9.21 19.08
N ASP A 126 5.53 9.73 19.86
CA ASP A 126 5.65 9.86 21.32
C ASP A 126 5.88 8.54 22.07
N LEU A 127 5.61 7.39 21.46
CA LEU A 127 5.68 6.06 22.08
C LEU A 127 6.45 5.00 21.28
N ASP A 128 6.89 5.29 20.09
CA ASP A 128 7.61 4.34 19.22
C ASP A 128 9.01 4.87 18.88
N GLU A 129 9.91 3.96 18.52
CA GLU A 129 11.22 4.31 17.98
C GLU A 129 11.10 5.23 16.75
N ASP A 130 12.03 6.18 16.62
CA ASP A 130 12.13 7.06 15.47
C ASP A 130 12.15 6.24 14.18
N SER A 131 11.15 6.40 13.33
CA SER A 131 11.07 5.68 12.06
C SER A 131 11.60 6.53 10.91
N TRP A 132 12.53 5.98 10.13
CA TRP A 132 12.99 6.60 8.89
C TRP A 132 11.92 6.47 7.82
N ILE A 133 11.53 7.60 7.24
CA ILE A 133 10.56 7.70 6.16
C ILE A 133 11.26 8.33 4.95
N GLY A 134 11.10 7.72 3.77
CA GLY A 134 11.60 8.24 2.52
C GLY A 134 10.96 9.58 2.13
N ILE A 135 11.01 9.95 0.86
CA ILE A 135 10.52 11.26 0.38
C ILE A 135 8.99 11.30 0.45
N PRO A 136 8.40 12.17 1.29
CA PRO A 136 6.97 12.24 1.44
C PRO A 136 6.29 13.03 0.31
N LEU A 137 5.09 12.61 -0.07
CA LEU A 137 4.20 13.38 -0.93
C LEU A 137 3.28 14.26 -0.08
N TRP A 138 3.69 15.49 0.15
CA TRP A 138 3.00 16.42 1.07
C TRP A 138 1.65 16.92 0.57
N VAL A 139 1.41 16.93 -0.74
CA VAL A 139 0.20 17.53 -1.31
C VAL A 139 -0.89 16.50 -1.47
N HIS A 140 -1.93 16.60 -0.65
CA HIS A 140 -3.11 15.75 -0.70
C HIS A 140 -4.14 16.29 -1.70
N ARG A 141 -4.50 15.49 -2.71
CA ARG A 141 -5.40 15.89 -3.80
C ARG A 141 -6.69 15.06 -3.90
N ARG A 142 -7.03 14.29 -2.86
CA ARG A 142 -8.21 13.41 -2.88
C ARG A 142 -9.37 13.96 -2.05
N CYS A 143 -9.11 14.33 -0.80
CA CYS A 143 -10.16 14.75 0.12
C CYS A 143 -10.23 16.27 0.26
N GLN A 144 -11.44 16.76 0.47
CA GLN A 144 -11.72 18.15 0.81
C GLN A 144 -11.98 18.29 2.32
N CYS A 145 -11.98 19.54 2.83
CA CYS A 145 -12.42 19.81 4.19
C CYS A 145 -13.90 19.39 4.40
N PRO A 146 -14.29 18.85 5.56
CA PRO A 146 -13.48 18.67 6.78
C PRO A 146 -12.74 17.32 6.84
N MET A 147 -12.93 16.40 5.88
CA MET A 147 -12.28 15.07 5.91
C MET A 147 -10.76 15.18 5.85
N PHE A 148 -10.24 16.08 5.02
CA PHE A 148 -8.82 16.35 4.93
C PHE A 148 -8.24 16.79 6.27
N ASP A 149 -8.87 17.77 6.93
CA ASP A 149 -8.37 18.34 8.19
C ASP A 149 -8.32 17.29 9.30
N ILE A 150 -9.36 16.45 9.38
CA ILE A 150 -9.44 15.37 10.36
C ILE A 150 -8.33 14.33 10.11
N SER A 151 -8.21 13.84 8.88
CA SER A 151 -7.20 12.85 8.52
C SER A 151 -5.78 13.39 8.70
N ASN A 152 -5.54 14.63 8.29
CA ASN A 152 -4.25 15.29 8.43
C ASN A 152 -3.83 15.41 9.89
N LYS A 153 -4.75 15.80 10.76
CA LYS A 153 -4.48 15.93 12.20
C LYS A 153 -4.26 14.59 12.89
N ILE A 154 -5.04 13.55 12.53
CA ILE A 154 -4.97 12.24 13.19
C ILE A 154 -3.75 11.43 12.75
N SER A 155 -3.46 11.44 11.44
CA SER A 155 -2.49 10.49 10.85
C SER A 155 -1.18 11.14 10.43
N TYR A 156 -1.15 12.44 10.20
CA TYR A 156 -0.01 13.12 9.60
C TYR A 156 0.47 14.35 10.37
N ASP A 157 0.05 14.52 11.61
CA ASP A 157 0.48 15.60 12.52
C ASP A 157 0.31 17.01 11.94
N GLY A 158 -0.62 17.18 10.98
CA GLY A 158 -0.86 18.44 10.29
C GLY A 158 0.11 18.78 9.15
N PHE A 159 1.05 17.89 8.81
CA PHE A 159 2.10 18.19 7.82
C PHE A 159 1.61 18.16 6.36
N MET A 160 0.48 17.52 6.08
CA MET A 160 -0.04 17.48 4.71
C MET A 160 -0.60 18.81 4.26
N VAL A 161 -0.37 19.16 3.01
CA VAL A 161 -0.90 20.37 2.37
C VAL A 161 -2.11 20.02 1.51
N GLN A 162 -3.21 20.74 1.69
CA GLN A 162 -4.39 20.54 0.87
C GLN A 162 -4.20 21.07 -0.54
N GLY A 163 -4.24 20.18 -1.53
CA GLY A 163 -4.12 20.52 -2.95
C GLY A 163 -5.45 20.63 -3.70
N MET A 164 -6.60 20.46 -3.00
CA MET A 164 -7.94 20.61 -3.55
C MET A 164 -8.62 21.84 -2.94
N ALA A 165 -9.01 22.78 -3.78
CA ALA A 165 -9.83 23.92 -3.36
C ALA A 165 -11.31 23.58 -3.44
N GLY A 166 -12.10 24.08 -2.47
CA GLY A 166 -13.56 24.02 -2.49
C GLY A 166 -14.17 23.06 -1.45
N SER A 167 -15.42 23.31 -1.12
CA SER A 167 -16.28 22.38 -0.39
C SER A 167 -17.01 21.50 -1.38
N GLY A 168 -17.11 20.20 -1.06
CA GLY A 168 -17.79 19.25 -1.94
C GLY A 168 -19.20 19.69 -2.33
N LYS A 169 -19.56 19.46 -3.59
CA LYS A 169 -20.91 19.76 -4.11
C LYS A 169 -22.02 18.89 -3.48
N TYR A 170 -21.67 17.91 -2.67
CA TYR A 170 -22.56 16.85 -2.21
C TYR A 170 -22.75 16.89 -0.70
N GLY A 171 -23.82 17.50 -0.25
CA GLY A 171 -24.32 17.40 1.11
C GLY A 171 -23.45 18.11 2.17
N LYS A 172 -23.87 18.00 3.42
CA LYS A 172 -23.11 18.44 4.59
C LYS A 172 -22.47 17.21 5.24
N THR A 173 -21.17 17.28 5.47
CA THR A 173 -20.48 16.27 6.27
C THR A 173 -20.78 16.53 7.76
N GLY A 174 -21.08 15.46 8.48
CA GLY A 174 -21.36 15.55 9.91
C GLY A 174 -21.08 14.22 10.60
N TRP A 175 -20.84 14.29 11.88
CA TRP A 175 -20.72 13.13 12.76
C TRP A 175 -22.02 12.98 13.55
N PHE A 176 -22.55 11.77 13.60
CA PHE A 176 -23.73 11.45 14.40
C PHE A 176 -23.42 10.23 15.23
N ASP A 177 -23.54 10.38 16.55
CA ASP A 177 -23.43 9.26 17.45
C ASP A 177 -24.77 8.53 17.53
N VAL A 178 -24.76 7.27 17.15
CA VAL A 178 -25.94 6.38 17.20
C VAL A 178 -25.56 5.21 18.09
N GLY A 179 -26.09 5.23 19.31
CA GLY A 179 -25.91 4.16 20.27
C GLY A 179 -26.51 2.84 19.78
N GLY A 180 -25.90 1.72 20.16
CA GLY A 180 -26.40 0.39 19.85
C GLY A 180 -25.43 -0.69 20.28
N LYS A 181 -25.89 -1.95 20.32
CA LYS A 181 -25.05 -3.10 20.64
C LYS A 181 -24.67 -3.84 19.37
N ALA A 182 -23.37 -4.09 19.20
CA ALA A 182 -22.87 -4.85 18.07
C ALA A 182 -23.22 -6.34 18.21
N SER A 183 -23.81 -6.92 17.17
CA SER A 183 -24.00 -8.35 17.01
C SER A 183 -23.40 -8.77 15.68
N ASN A 184 -22.47 -9.74 15.67
CA ASN A 184 -21.76 -10.18 14.46
C ASN A 184 -21.14 -9.02 13.65
N LYS A 185 -20.51 -8.07 14.33
CA LYS A 185 -19.89 -6.86 13.72
C LYS A 185 -20.91 -5.89 13.06
N TYR A 186 -22.19 -6.03 13.33
CA TYR A 186 -23.26 -5.18 12.84
C TYR A 186 -24.02 -4.53 14.01
N VAL A 187 -24.34 -3.24 13.85
CA VAL A 187 -25.15 -2.46 14.79
C VAL A 187 -26.43 -2.06 14.07
N GLU A 188 -27.57 -2.68 14.47
CA GLU A 188 -28.86 -2.54 13.77
C GLU A 188 -29.37 -1.10 13.77
N GLU A 189 -29.23 -0.42 14.90
CA GLU A 189 -29.65 0.97 15.07
C GLU A 189 -28.93 1.91 14.11
N GLN A 190 -27.61 1.71 13.92
CA GLN A 190 -26.80 2.49 12.98
C GLN A 190 -27.21 2.22 11.53
N GLY A 191 -27.46 0.97 11.17
CA GLY A 191 -27.96 0.58 9.86
C GLY A 191 -29.32 1.14 9.54
N SER A 192 -30.22 1.16 10.51
CA SER A 192 -31.57 1.71 10.36
C SER A 192 -31.55 3.22 10.24
N TRP A 193 -30.73 3.90 11.04
CA TRP A 193 -30.57 5.35 10.98
C TRP A 193 -30.02 5.81 9.62
N SER A 194 -29.03 5.15 9.06
CA SER A 194 -28.43 5.50 7.75
C SER A 194 -29.45 5.34 6.61
N ARG A 195 -30.28 4.29 6.62
CA ARG A 195 -31.36 4.06 5.64
C ARG A 195 -32.42 5.15 5.67
N THR A 196 -32.86 5.54 6.86
CA THR A 196 -33.91 6.55 7.01
C THR A 196 -33.48 7.93 6.52
N ARG A 197 -32.21 8.31 6.72
CA ARG A 197 -31.67 9.59 6.24
C ARG A 197 -31.34 9.57 4.73
N GLY A 198 -30.82 8.47 4.20
CA GLY A 198 -30.59 8.31 2.77
C GLY A 198 -31.85 8.53 1.94
N SER A 199 -32.99 7.99 2.39
CA SER A 199 -34.28 8.16 1.71
C SER A 199 -34.83 9.59 1.76
N ARG A 200 -34.59 10.35 2.84
CA ARG A 200 -35.02 11.75 2.95
C ARG A 200 -34.22 12.70 2.07
N THR A 201 -32.99 12.38 1.76
CA THR A 201 -32.14 13.22 0.89
C THR A 201 -32.53 13.06 -0.58
N GLN A 202 -33.00 11.88 -0.99
CA GLN A 202 -33.53 11.66 -2.35
C GLN A 202 -34.90 12.35 -2.58
N LYS A 203 -35.80 12.37 -1.59
CA LYS A 203 -37.12 13.01 -1.72
C LYS A 203 -37.07 14.55 -1.79
N LYS A 204 -35.98 15.21 -1.41
CA LYS A 204 -35.83 16.67 -1.56
C LYS A 204 -35.22 17.10 -2.90
N ARG A 205 -34.99 16.17 -3.83
CA ARG A 205 -34.44 16.44 -5.17
C ARG A 205 -35.43 16.19 -6.32
N MET A 206 -36.67 15.84 -6.01
CA MET A 206 -37.81 15.89 -6.91
C MET A 206 -38.64 17.13 -6.53
#